data_32277ada12e61da083385200b15ce9b2
#
_entry.id   32277ada12e61da083385200b15ce9b2
#
_cell.length_a   1.000
_cell.length_b   1.000
_cell.length_c   1.000
_cell.angle_alpha   90.00
_cell.angle_beta   90.00
_cell.angle_gamma   90.00
#
_symmetry.space_group_name_H-M   'P 1'
#
loop_
_entity.id
_entity.type
_entity.pdbx_description
1 polymer ?
#
loop_
_entity_poly.entity_id
_entity_poly.type
_entity_poly.pdbx_seq_one_letter_code
_entity_poly.pdbx_strand_id
1 'polypeptide(L)'
;MSKKEEIVSVLRNFILENYLFSDDQSLLNNDDSFLESKIMDSMGVLEMVSFLEEQFEVTTEDQEMIPDNLDSIDKLVAFVEKKTAG
;
A
#
# COMPACT_ATOMS: atom_id res chain seq x y z
N MET A 1 15.83 -3.62 12.08
CA MET A 1 15.04 -3.69 10.84
C MET A 1 15.14 -2.39 10.10
N SER A 2 15.11 -2.45 8.77
CA SER A 2 15.12 -1.24 7.97
C SER A 2 13.74 -0.60 7.99
N LYS A 3 13.70 0.71 7.74
CA LYS A 3 12.44 1.43 7.61
C LYS A 3 11.56 0.83 6.51
N LYS A 4 12.19 0.38 5.42
CA LYS A 4 11.49 -0.26 4.31
C LYS A 4 10.75 -1.52 4.77
N GLU A 5 11.40 -2.37 5.56
CA GLU A 5 10.79 -3.59 6.07
C GLU A 5 9.59 -3.29 6.96
N GLU A 6 9.68 -2.24 7.77
CA GLU A 6 8.57 -1.81 8.61
C GLU A 6 7.38 -1.36 7.77
N ILE A 7 7.64 -0.58 6.72
CA ILE A 7 6.60 -0.11 5.81
C ILE A 7 5.93 -1.30 5.14
N VAL A 8 6.72 -2.23 4.61
CA VAL A 8 6.20 -3.44 3.95
C VAL A 8 5.29 -4.21 4.91
N SER A 9 5.76 -4.43 6.13
CA SER A 9 5.01 -5.21 7.12
C SER A 9 3.68 -4.55 7.47
N VAL A 10 3.68 -3.24 7.69
CA VAL A 10 2.48 -2.49 8.03
C VAL A 10 1.46 -2.56 6.89
N LEU A 11 1.90 -2.36 5.65
CA LEU A 11 1.02 -2.39 4.50
C LEU A 11 0.45 -3.78 4.23
N ARG A 12 1.29 -4.81 4.31
CA ARG A 12 0.83 -6.18 4.09
C ARG A 12 -0.21 -6.58 5.13
N ASN A 13 0.04 -6.29 6.39
CA ASN A 13 -0.89 -6.62 7.46
C ASN A 13 -2.22 -5.90 7.28
N PHE A 14 -2.19 -4.63 6.89
CA PHE A 14 -3.40 -3.87 6.65
C PHE A 14 -4.25 -4.51 5.53
N ILE A 15 -3.61 -4.89 4.42
CA ILE A 15 -4.32 -5.47 3.28
C ILE A 15 -4.86 -6.86 3.62
N LEU A 16 -4.05 -7.68 4.28
CA LEU A 16 -4.47 -9.02 4.65
C LEU A 16 -5.67 -8.97 5.60
N GLU A 17 -5.65 -8.09 6.58
CA GLU A 17 -6.73 -7.98 7.56
C GLU A 17 -8.01 -7.38 6.98
N ASN A 18 -7.89 -6.38 6.12
CA ASN A 18 -9.04 -5.59 5.68
C ASN A 18 -9.60 -5.98 4.32
N TYR A 19 -8.82 -6.62 3.48
CA TYR A 19 -9.23 -6.97 2.11
C TYR A 19 -9.20 -8.46 1.83
N LEU A 20 -8.28 -9.19 2.42
CA LEU A 20 -8.20 -10.65 2.23
C LEU A 20 -8.73 -11.43 3.42
N PHE A 21 -8.95 -10.76 4.53
CA PHE A 21 -9.52 -11.35 5.76
C PHE A 21 -8.76 -12.60 6.19
N SER A 22 -7.43 -12.52 6.15
CA SER A 22 -6.57 -13.65 6.45
C SER A 22 -5.25 -13.16 7.04
N ASP A 23 -4.55 -14.02 7.75
CA ASP A 23 -3.18 -13.76 8.19
C ASP A 23 -2.16 -14.57 7.36
N ASP A 24 -2.62 -15.25 6.32
CA ASP A 24 -1.77 -16.06 5.45
C ASP A 24 -0.99 -15.16 4.49
N GLN A 25 0.29 -14.98 4.77
CA GLN A 25 1.15 -14.10 3.99
C GLN A 25 1.32 -14.57 2.54
N SER A 26 1.09 -15.86 2.27
CA SER A 26 1.24 -16.40 0.90
C SER A 26 0.13 -15.94 -0.05
N LEU A 27 -0.94 -15.37 0.47
CA LEU A 27 -2.04 -14.88 -0.35
C LEU A 27 -1.74 -13.54 -1.03
N LEU A 28 -0.66 -12.88 -0.62
CA LEU A 28 -0.32 -11.56 -1.12
C LEU A 28 1.15 -11.48 -1.49
N ASN A 29 1.43 -11.21 -2.76
CA ASN A 29 2.79 -10.96 -3.22
C ASN A 29 3.02 -9.46 -3.33
N ASN A 30 4.24 -9.01 -3.06
CA ASN A 30 4.55 -7.58 -3.04
C ASN A 30 4.40 -6.91 -4.41
N ASP A 31 4.51 -7.67 -5.50
CA ASP A 31 4.38 -7.15 -6.85
C ASP A 31 3.01 -7.37 -7.47
N ASP A 32 2.06 -7.95 -6.73
CA ASP A 32 0.70 -8.14 -7.23
C ASP A 32 0.02 -6.79 -7.45
N SER A 33 -0.61 -6.63 -8.63
CA SER A 33 -1.48 -5.49 -8.88
C SER A 33 -2.77 -5.67 -8.10
N PHE A 34 -3.10 -4.72 -7.25
CA PHE A 34 -4.33 -4.79 -6.47
C PHE A 34 -5.57 -4.80 -7.36
N LEU A 35 -5.56 -4.00 -8.40
CA LEU A 35 -6.69 -3.88 -9.30
C LEU A 35 -6.83 -5.10 -10.21
N GLU A 36 -5.73 -5.58 -10.78
CA GLU A 36 -5.75 -6.75 -11.66
C GLU A 36 -6.08 -8.04 -10.91
N SER A 37 -5.54 -8.20 -9.71
CA SER A 37 -5.81 -9.40 -8.90
C SER A 37 -7.12 -9.30 -8.14
N LYS A 38 -7.80 -8.15 -8.23
CA LYS A 38 -9.09 -7.90 -7.57
C LYS A 38 -9.00 -7.97 -6.05
N ILE A 39 -7.84 -7.70 -5.50
CA ILE A 39 -7.68 -7.58 -4.05
C ILE A 39 -8.47 -6.39 -3.55
N MET A 40 -8.47 -5.29 -4.32
CA MET A 40 -9.28 -4.11 -4.03
C MET A 40 -9.67 -3.42 -5.33
N ASP A 41 -10.74 -2.61 -5.26
CA ASP A 41 -11.18 -1.78 -6.38
C ASP A 41 -10.62 -0.36 -6.20
N SER A 42 -11.07 0.58 -7.05
CA SER A 42 -10.63 1.97 -6.98
C SER A 42 -10.92 2.62 -5.63
N MET A 43 -12.06 2.28 -5.04
CA MET A 43 -12.42 2.82 -3.72
C MET A 43 -11.49 2.29 -2.65
N GLY A 44 -11.10 1.02 -2.75
CA GLY A 44 -10.14 0.43 -1.83
C GLY A 44 -8.78 1.10 -1.91
N VAL A 45 -8.35 1.48 -3.12
CA VAL A 45 -7.11 2.20 -3.30
C VAL A 45 -7.16 3.57 -2.61
N LEU A 46 -8.31 4.26 -2.69
CA LEU A 46 -8.49 5.53 -1.99
C LEU A 46 -8.44 5.35 -0.47
N GLU A 47 -9.02 4.27 0.04
CA GLU A 47 -8.92 3.96 1.47
C GLU A 47 -7.48 3.68 1.88
N MET A 48 -6.73 2.98 1.01
CA MET A 48 -5.32 2.72 1.23
C MET A 48 -4.53 4.03 1.33
N VAL A 49 -4.83 5.00 0.45
CA VAL A 49 -4.18 6.31 0.48
C VAL A 49 -4.44 6.99 1.82
N SER A 50 -5.68 6.96 2.30
CA SER A 50 -6.02 7.55 3.61
C SER A 50 -5.24 6.88 4.74
N PHE A 51 -5.09 5.56 4.66
CA PHE A 51 -4.30 4.81 5.64
C PHE A 51 -2.83 5.25 5.60
N LEU A 52 -2.26 5.40 4.40
CA LEU A 52 -0.88 5.85 4.25
C LEU A 52 -0.66 7.22 4.86
N GLU A 53 -1.59 8.14 4.62
CA GLU A 53 -1.48 9.50 5.12
C GLU A 53 -1.49 9.52 6.65
N GLU A 54 -2.37 8.74 7.26
CA GLU A 54 -2.44 8.66 8.71
C GLU A 54 -1.26 7.93 9.31
N GLN A 55 -0.93 6.77 8.74
CA GLN A 55 0.07 5.87 9.32
C GLN A 55 1.49 6.42 9.21
N PHE A 56 1.81 7.06 8.09
CA PHE A 56 3.16 7.53 7.81
C PHE A 56 3.28 9.04 7.78
N GLU A 57 2.18 9.74 8.08
CA GLU A 57 2.14 11.21 8.14
C GLU A 57 2.61 11.85 6.83
N VAL A 58 2.11 11.32 5.70
CA VAL A 58 2.42 11.86 4.38
C VAL A 58 1.16 12.49 3.78
N THR A 59 1.36 13.37 2.80
CA THR A 59 0.26 13.97 2.06
C THR A 59 0.35 13.53 0.60
N THR A 60 -0.78 13.06 0.06
CA THR A 60 -0.85 12.61 -1.32
C THR A 60 -1.61 13.62 -2.15
N GLU A 61 -1.00 14.10 -3.23
CA GLU A 61 -1.66 15.03 -4.14
C GLU A 61 -2.46 14.26 -5.18
N ASP A 62 -3.48 14.90 -5.77
CA ASP A 62 -4.36 14.25 -6.74
C ASP A 62 -3.59 13.63 -7.89
N GLN A 63 -2.59 14.33 -8.40
CA GLN A 63 -1.78 13.85 -9.52
C GLN A 63 -0.91 12.65 -9.17
N GLU A 64 -0.72 12.38 -7.89
CA GLU A 64 0.06 11.23 -7.43
C GLU A 64 -0.79 9.99 -7.28
N MET A 65 -2.11 10.13 -7.35
CA MET A 65 -3.05 9.03 -7.14
C MET A 65 -3.25 8.25 -8.43
N ILE A 66 -2.19 7.63 -8.92
CA ILE A 66 -2.18 6.86 -10.16
C ILE A 66 -1.71 5.43 -9.86
N PRO A 67 -2.13 4.45 -10.68
CA PRO A 67 -1.73 3.05 -10.44
C PRO A 67 -0.22 2.84 -10.39
N ASP A 68 0.55 3.60 -11.16
CA ASP A 68 2.01 3.48 -11.14
C ASP A 68 2.61 3.73 -9.76
N ASN A 69 1.91 4.48 -8.91
CA ASN A 69 2.37 4.78 -7.56
C ASN A 69 1.74 3.90 -6.48
N LEU A 70 0.55 3.37 -6.74
CA LEU A 70 -0.30 2.84 -5.68
C LEU A 70 -0.76 1.39 -5.85
N ASP A 71 -0.51 0.78 -6.99
CA ASP A 71 -1.17 -0.48 -7.36
C ASP A 71 -0.47 -1.76 -6.90
N SER A 72 0.48 -1.68 -6.00
CA SER A 72 1.10 -2.87 -5.39
C SER A 72 1.81 -2.48 -4.11
N ILE A 73 2.19 -3.48 -3.31
CA ILE A 73 2.99 -3.23 -2.10
C ILE A 73 4.30 -2.54 -2.49
N ASP A 74 4.99 -3.06 -3.52
CA ASP A 74 6.27 -2.47 -3.94
C ASP A 74 6.11 -1.00 -4.35
N LYS A 75 5.05 -0.68 -5.08
CA LYS A 75 4.80 0.70 -5.50
C LYS A 75 4.47 1.59 -4.31
N LEU A 76 3.66 1.10 -3.39
CA LEU A 76 3.31 1.84 -2.18
C LEU A 76 4.53 2.12 -1.31
N VAL A 77 5.39 1.12 -1.15
CA VAL A 77 6.61 1.27 -0.36
C VAL A 77 7.51 2.35 -0.98
N ALA A 78 7.71 2.29 -2.29
CA ALA A 78 8.52 3.28 -2.99
C ALA A 78 7.93 4.68 -2.82
N PHE A 79 6.61 4.79 -2.92
CA PHE A 79 5.91 6.07 -2.75
C PHE A 79 6.11 6.63 -1.35
N VAL A 80 5.91 5.80 -0.31
CA VAL A 80 6.10 6.23 1.08
C VAL A 80 7.54 6.64 1.33
N GLU A 81 8.50 5.86 0.83
CA GLU A 81 9.91 6.18 1.01
C GLU A 81 10.26 7.53 0.37
N LYS A 82 9.73 7.78 -0.83
CA LYS A 82 9.95 9.05 -1.52
C LYS A 82 9.37 10.23 -0.72
N LYS A 83 8.18 10.05 -0.16
CA LYS A 83 7.51 11.11 0.61
C LYS A 83 8.18 11.38 1.95
N THR A 84 8.73 10.35 2.57
CA THR A 84 9.33 10.49 3.91
C THR A 84 10.82 10.82 3.85
N ALA A 85 11.47 10.62 2.72
CA ALA A 85 12.90 10.92 2.56
C ALA A 85 13.17 12.40 2.31
N GLY A 86 12.17 13.11 1.84
CA GLY A 86 12.31 14.52 1.56
C GLY A 86 11.84 15.36 2.70
#